data_9eae3dbc364f10613988b1a2b8656bad
#
_entry.id   9eae3dbc364f10613988b1a2b8656bad
#
_cell.length_a   1.000
_cell.length_b   1.000
_cell.length_c   1.000
_cell.angle_alpha   90.00
_cell.angle_beta   90.00
_cell.angle_gamma   90.00
#
_symmetry.space_group_name_H-M   'P 1'
#
loop_
_entity.id
_entity.type
_entity.pdbx_description
1 polymer ?
#
loop_
_entity_poly.entity_id
_entity_poly.type
_entity_poly.pdbx_seq_one_letter_code
_entity_poly.pdbx_strand_id
1 'polypeptide(L)'
;MKFSRFAIVAAASGALLSACSQPAPPAKAAAKPDRDPTAAVIAIRAAGAKLESAVEVKPLRDPAVDGLLKQARDFEAQAQPAQALESVRKAEKIGGATPEILQFEAELLIQLREWRQAGEVAQKAFDAGPKVGLICARNQQTLVETRSALGDAAGAAQAQAQVTACKQAAPARY
;
A
#
# COMPACT_ATOMS: atom_id res chain seq x y z
N MET A 1 94.40 -27.99 12.94
CA MET A 1 93.57 -27.41 14.02
C MET A 1 92.51 -26.53 13.40
N LYS A 2 91.35 -27.12 13.12
CA LYS A 2 90.24 -26.34 12.52
C LYS A 2 88.93 -26.95 12.96
N PHE A 3 88.17 -26.24 13.72
CA PHE A 3 86.85 -26.64 14.15
C PHE A 3 85.82 -26.12 13.14
N SER A 4 85.09 -27.10 12.60
CA SER A 4 83.93 -26.80 11.75
C SER A 4 82.74 -26.60 12.62
N ARG A 5 82.01 -25.51 12.34
CA ARG A 5 80.74 -25.19 12.99
C ARG A 5 79.60 -25.47 12.00
N PHE A 6 78.79 -26.44 12.34
CA PHE A 6 77.53 -26.72 11.65
C PHE A 6 76.49 -25.74 12.04
N ALA A 7 75.89 -25.06 11.05
CA ALA A 7 74.71 -24.26 11.23
C ALA A 7 73.45 -25.06 10.91
N ILE A 8 72.59 -25.19 11.90
CA ILE A 8 71.27 -25.88 11.74
C ILE A 8 70.28 -24.81 11.26
N VAL A 9 69.71 -24.98 10.06
CA VAL A 9 68.64 -24.18 9.53
C VAL A 9 67.33 -24.84 9.94
N ALA A 10 66.57 -24.17 10.81
CA ALA A 10 65.22 -24.58 11.20
C ALA A 10 64.22 -24.03 10.17
N ALA A 11 63.62 -24.93 9.41
CA ALA A 11 62.53 -24.60 8.50
C ALA A 11 61.19 -24.47 9.28
N ALA A 12 60.69 -23.28 9.40
CA ALA A 12 59.38 -23.04 9.96
C ALA A 12 58.28 -23.26 8.87
N SER A 13 57.52 -24.33 8.98
CA SER A 13 56.38 -24.66 8.12
C SER A 13 55.17 -23.82 8.57
N GLY A 14 54.88 -22.72 7.85
CA GLY A 14 53.65 -21.95 8.02
C GLY A 14 52.45 -22.66 7.42
N ALA A 15 51.56 -23.19 8.24
CA ALA A 15 50.27 -23.72 7.82
C ALA A 15 49.31 -22.55 7.47
N LEU A 16 49.05 -22.39 6.18
CA LEU A 16 48.01 -21.46 5.67
C LEU A 16 46.64 -22.07 5.92
N LEU A 17 45.94 -21.62 6.93
CA LEU A 17 44.52 -21.90 7.16
C LEU A 17 43.69 -21.13 6.11
N SER A 18 43.38 -21.77 4.99
CA SER A 18 42.40 -21.29 4.03
C SER A 18 41.02 -21.46 4.64
N ALA A 19 40.48 -20.39 5.28
CA ALA A 19 39.10 -20.31 5.68
C ALA A 19 38.23 -20.24 4.42
N CYS A 20 37.61 -21.37 4.03
CA CYS A 20 36.57 -21.40 3.02
C CYS A 20 35.37 -20.62 3.56
N SER A 21 35.25 -19.35 3.15
CA SER A 21 34.02 -18.58 3.34
C SER A 21 32.94 -19.20 2.44
N GLN A 22 32.12 -20.09 2.99
CA GLN A 22 30.90 -20.53 2.31
C GLN A 22 29.98 -19.34 2.18
N PRO A 23 29.52 -19.01 0.95
CA PRO A 23 28.48 -18.00 0.80
C PRO A 23 27.24 -18.45 1.57
N ALA A 24 26.71 -17.56 2.42
CA ALA A 24 25.48 -17.84 3.16
C ALA A 24 24.37 -18.22 2.15
N PRO A 25 23.57 -19.26 2.44
CA PRO A 25 22.45 -19.61 1.56
C PRO A 25 21.55 -18.38 1.40
N PRO A 26 21.01 -18.14 0.19
CA PRO A 26 20.14 -16.99 -0.04
C PRO A 26 19.01 -17.02 0.98
N ALA A 27 18.84 -15.92 1.73
CA ALA A 27 17.76 -15.78 2.69
C ALA A 27 16.44 -16.06 1.97
N LYS A 28 15.72 -17.10 2.43
CA LYS A 28 14.42 -17.48 1.88
C LYS A 28 13.55 -16.22 1.93
N ALA A 29 13.19 -15.66 0.77
CA ALA A 29 12.35 -14.49 0.70
C ALA A 29 11.12 -14.73 1.58
N ALA A 30 10.90 -13.87 2.56
CA ALA A 30 9.73 -13.96 3.43
C ALA A 30 8.49 -14.03 2.55
N ALA A 31 7.67 -15.07 2.72
CA ALA A 31 6.43 -15.19 1.98
C ALA A 31 5.61 -13.91 2.20
N LYS A 32 5.17 -13.29 1.10
CA LYS A 32 4.31 -12.11 1.21
C LYS A 32 3.08 -12.49 2.03
N PRO A 33 2.69 -11.68 3.02
CA PRO A 33 1.49 -11.97 3.80
C PRO A 33 0.29 -12.08 2.86
N ASP A 34 -0.44 -13.20 2.93
CA ASP A 34 -1.68 -13.37 2.18
C ASP A 34 -2.77 -12.52 2.84
N ARG A 35 -2.93 -11.30 2.32
CA ARG A 35 -3.88 -10.35 2.87
C ARG A 35 -5.27 -10.59 2.28
N ASP A 36 -6.28 -10.70 3.14
CA ASP A 36 -7.67 -10.86 2.72
C ASP A 36 -8.19 -9.54 2.11
N PRO A 37 -8.58 -9.52 0.82
CA PRO A 37 -9.13 -8.33 0.16
C PRO A 37 -10.38 -7.77 0.82
N THR A 38 -11.27 -8.64 1.30
CA THR A 38 -12.52 -8.24 1.93
C THR A 38 -12.26 -7.51 3.25
N ALA A 39 -11.39 -8.08 4.09
CA ALA A 39 -10.98 -7.44 5.33
C ALA A 39 -10.29 -6.10 5.08
N ALA A 40 -9.47 -6.00 4.03
CA ALA A 40 -8.81 -4.76 3.65
C ALA A 40 -9.81 -3.66 3.27
N VAL A 41 -10.79 -3.97 2.42
CA VAL A 41 -11.82 -2.99 2.02
C VAL A 41 -12.68 -2.55 3.22
N ILE A 42 -13.01 -3.47 4.12
CA ILE A 42 -13.71 -3.13 5.37
C ILE A 42 -12.88 -2.15 6.21
N ALA A 43 -11.59 -2.41 6.39
CA ALA A 43 -10.70 -1.52 7.16
C ALA A 43 -10.59 -0.12 6.53
N ILE A 44 -10.49 -0.04 5.20
CA ILE A 44 -10.44 1.20 4.43
C ILE A 44 -11.71 2.03 4.67
N ARG A 45 -12.87 1.41 4.53
CA ARG A 45 -14.16 2.10 4.72
C ARG A 45 -14.37 2.53 6.17
N ALA A 46 -13.97 1.70 7.13
CA ALA A 46 -14.00 2.04 8.55
C ALA A 46 -13.10 3.22 8.94
N ALA A 47 -11.94 3.38 8.28
CA ALA A 47 -11.06 4.51 8.51
C ALA A 47 -11.72 5.85 8.11
N GLY A 48 -12.48 5.87 7.03
CA GLY A 48 -13.27 7.02 6.60
C GLY A 48 -14.46 7.30 7.51
N ALA A 49 -15.25 6.27 7.84
CA ALA A 49 -16.48 6.43 8.64
C ALA A 49 -16.24 7.09 9.99
N LYS A 50 -15.06 6.92 10.59
CA LYS A 50 -14.68 7.59 11.85
C LYS A 50 -14.50 9.11 11.73
N LEU A 51 -14.49 9.64 10.52
CA LEU A 51 -14.21 11.04 10.20
C LEU A 51 -15.36 11.70 9.46
N GLU A 52 -16.52 11.04 9.38
CA GLU A 52 -17.72 11.64 8.80
C GLU A 52 -18.10 12.91 9.57
N SER A 53 -18.12 14.02 8.84
CA SER A 53 -18.61 15.29 9.34
C SER A 53 -20.14 15.30 9.23
N ALA A 54 -20.81 15.99 10.14
CA ALA A 54 -22.26 16.13 10.12
C ALA A 54 -22.80 16.87 8.86
N VAL A 55 -21.91 17.46 8.06
CA VAL A 55 -22.24 18.13 6.80
C VAL A 55 -21.36 17.56 5.69
N GLU A 56 -21.93 16.64 4.91
CA GLU A 56 -21.32 16.17 3.68
C GLU A 56 -21.80 17.05 2.51
N VAL A 57 -20.90 17.85 1.95
CA VAL A 57 -21.19 18.59 0.71
C VAL A 57 -20.96 17.64 -0.46
N LYS A 58 -22.05 17.14 -1.05
CA LYS A 58 -21.96 16.35 -2.29
C LYS A 58 -21.71 17.30 -3.47
N PRO A 59 -20.59 17.14 -4.19
CA PRO A 59 -20.38 17.92 -5.41
C PRO A 59 -21.47 17.59 -6.44
N LEU A 60 -21.91 18.60 -7.16
CA LEU A 60 -22.80 18.41 -8.32
C LEU A 60 -22.02 17.59 -9.37
N ARG A 61 -22.53 16.42 -9.71
CA ARG A 61 -21.97 15.54 -10.73
C ARG A 61 -22.92 15.45 -11.92
N ASP A 62 -22.34 15.09 -13.07
CA ASP A 62 -23.14 14.69 -14.22
C ASP A 62 -24.01 13.47 -13.84
N PRO A 63 -25.32 13.47 -14.11
CA PRO A 63 -26.21 12.35 -13.85
C PRO A 63 -25.74 11.02 -14.45
N ALA A 64 -25.02 11.06 -15.60
CA ALA A 64 -24.44 9.87 -16.20
C ALA A 64 -23.33 9.26 -15.33
N VAL A 65 -22.51 10.12 -14.67
CA VAL A 65 -21.48 9.69 -13.71
C VAL A 65 -22.15 9.03 -12.51
N ASP A 66 -23.17 9.64 -11.93
CA ASP A 66 -23.89 9.08 -10.78
C ASP A 66 -24.55 7.75 -11.13
N GLY A 67 -25.12 7.62 -12.33
CA GLY A 67 -25.69 6.37 -12.84
C GLY A 67 -24.65 5.24 -12.93
N LEU A 68 -23.48 5.53 -13.47
CA LEU A 68 -22.37 4.57 -13.57
C LEU A 68 -21.79 4.18 -12.20
N LEU A 69 -21.65 5.12 -11.29
CA LEU A 69 -21.20 4.82 -9.93
C LEU A 69 -22.24 4.01 -9.13
N LYS A 70 -23.53 4.24 -9.38
CA LYS A 70 -24.59 3.38 -8.83
C LYS A 70 -24.49 1.97 -9.39
N GLN A 71 -24.36 1.82 -10.70
CA GLN A 71 -24.18 0.52 -11.36
C GLN A 71 -22.93 -0.22 -10.81
N ALA A 72 -21.85 0.49 -10.59
CA ALA A 72 -20.64 -0.10 -9.98
C ALA A 72 -20.93 -0.66 -8.58
N ARG A 73 -21.67 0.06 -7.74
CA ARG A 73 -22.07 -0.42 -6.41
C ARG A 73 -23.00 -1.64 -6.50
N ASP A 74 -23.90 -1.65 -7.46
CA ASP A 74 -24.81 -2.79 -7.68
C ASP A 74 -24.02 -4.05 -8.09
N PHE A 75 -23.01 -3.93 -8.98
CA PHE A 75 -22.10 -5.02 -9.32
C PHE A 75 -21.25 -5.48 -8.13
N GLU A 76 -20.72 -4.54 -7.36
CA GLU A 76 -19.94 -4.86 -6.15
C GLU A 76 -20.79 -5.68 -5.16
N ALA A 77 -22.04 -5.27 -4.92
CA ALA A 77 -22.97 -5.98 -4.04
C ALA A 77 -23.27 -7.41 -4.53
N GLN A 78 -23.14 -7.66 -5.83
CA GLN A 78 -23.30 -8.98 -6.46
C GLN A 78 -21.99 -9.77 -6.50
N ALA A 79 -20.94 -9.32 -5.80
CA ALA A 79 -19.59 -9.89 -5.82
C ALA A 79 -18.98 -9.95 -7.25
N GLN A 80 -19.26 -8.93 -8.07
CA GLN A 80 -18.77 -8.78 -9.44
C GLN A 80 -17.81 -7.58 -9.55
N PRO A 81 -16.64 -7.60 -8.88
CA PRO A 81 -15.75 -6.45 -8.82
C PRO A 81 -15.16 -6.05 -10.18
N ALA A 82 -15.03 -6.98 -11.12
CA ALA A 82 -14.54 -6.66 -12.46
C ALA A 82 -15.53 -5.77 -13.25
N GLN A 83 -16.83 -6.10 -13.23
CA GLN A 83 -17.87 -5.28 -13.87
C GLN A 83 -18.06 -3.94 -13.15
N ALA A 84 -17.93 -3.93 -11.81
CA ALA A 84 -17.91 -2.71 -11.02
C ALA A 84 -16.76 -1.80 -11.45
N LEU A 85 -15.56 -2.35 -11.63
CA LEU A 85 -14.38 -1.60 -12.06
C LEU A 85 -14.56 -0.98 -13.45
N GLU A 86 -15.15 -1.72 -14.40
CA GLU A 86 -15.47 -1.16 -15.72
C GLU A 86 -16.43 0.03 -15.62
N SER A 87 -17.45 -0.05 -14.77
CA SER A 87 -18.42 1.03 -14.59
C SER A 87 -17.76 2.25 -13.95
N VAL A 88 -16.86 2.08 -12.96
CA VAL A 88 -16.10 3.17 -12.36
C VAL A 88 -15.19 3.85 -13.39
N ARG A 89 -14.49 3.08 -14.23
CA ARG A 89 -13.63 3.62 -15.29
C ARG A 89 -14.41 4.37 -16.38
N LYS A 90 -15.64 3.95 -16.66
CA LYS A 90 -16.54 4.73 -17.53
C LYS A 90 -16.95 6.05 -16.87
N ALA A 91 -17.24 6.03 -15.57
CA ALA A 91 -17.56 7.23 -14.80
C ALA A 91 -16.38 8.21 -14.79
N GLU A 92 -15.14 7.71 -14.60
CA GLU A 92 -13.92 8.52 -14.65
C GLU A 92 -13.72 9.20 -16.00
N LYS A 93 -13.98 8.51 -17.12
CA LYS A 93 -13.86 9.09 -18.46
C LYS A 93 -14.81 10.27 -18.71
N ILE A 94 -15.96 10.28 -18.07
CA ILE A 94 -16.98 11.34 -18.20
C ILE A 94 -16.74 12.45 -17.18
N GLY A 95 -16.56 12.08 -15.90
CA GLY A 95 -16.50 13.01 -14.77
C GLY A 95 -15.09 13.42 -14.36
N GLY A 96 -14.06 12.85 -15.00
CA GLY A 96 -12.67 13.06 -14.62
C GLY A 96 -12.24 12.19 -13.44
N ALA A 97 -10.93 12.21 -13.20
CA ALA A 97 -10.26 11.45 -12.13
C ALA A 97 -10.44 12.15 -10.77
N THR A 98 -11.66 12.21 -10.25
CA THR A 98 -11.90 12.79 -8.93
C THR A 98 -11.40 11.86 -7.81
N PRO A 99 -11.02 12.40 -6.64
CA PRO A 99 -10.52 11.60 -5.52
C PRO A 99 -11.46 10.46 -5.11
N GLU A 100 -12.78 10.69 -5.15
CA GLU A 100 -13.79 9.70 -4.78
C GLU A 100 -13.90 8.58 -5.82
N ILE A 101 -13.82 8.91 -7.11
CA ILE A 101 -13.86 7.93 -8.21
C ILE A 101 -12.61 7.06 -8.15
N LEU A 102 -11.43 7.69 -8.04
CA LEU A 102 -10.16 6.99 -7.92
C LEU A 102 -10.10 6.09 -6.65
N GLN A 103 -10.61 6.58 -5.51
CA GLN A 103 -10.66 5.76 -4.30
C GLN A 103 -11.57 4.54 -4.48
N PHE A 104 -12.71 4.67 -5.15
CA PHE A 104 -13.57 3.54 -5.42
C PHE A 104 -12.91 2.55 -6.40
N GLU A 105 -12.21 3.04 -7.43
CA GLU A 105 -11.39 2.20 -8.31
C GLU A 105 -10.35 1.41 -7.51
N ALA A 106 -9.61 2.06 -6.62
CA ALA A 106 -8.60 1.41 -5.80
C ALA A 106 -9.17 0.30 -4.90
N GLU A 107 -10.35 0.49 -4.31
CA GLU A 107 -11.02 -0.54 -3.51
C GLU A 107 -11.44 -1.75 -4.35
N LEU A 108 -11.91 -1.54 -5.56
CA LEU A 108 -12.27 -2.63 -6.48
C LEU A 108 -11.02 -3.40 -6.97
N LEU A 109 -9.91 -2.70 -7.21
CA LEU A 109 -8.63 -3.32 -7.53
C LEU A 109 -8.12 -4.20 -6.37
N ILE A 110 -8.32 -3.79 -5.10
CA ILE A 110 -8.03 -4.63 -3.94
C ILE A 110 -8.88 -5.90 -3.96
N GLN A 111 -10.17 -5.81 -4.25
CA GLN A 111 -11.05 -6.98 -4.34
C GLN A 111 -10.58 -7.96 -5.42
N LEU A 112 -9.97 -7.45 -6.51
CA LEU A 112 -9.35 -8.23 -7.57
C LEU A 112 -7.91 -8.70 -7.24
N ARG A 113 -7.40 -8.40 -6.05
CA ARG A 113 -6.01 -8.66 -5.60
C ARG A 113 -4.93 -7.95 -6.41
N GLU A 114 -5.30 -6.89 -7.14
CA GLU A 114 -4.39 -6.04 -7.92
C GLU A 114 -3.73 -4.99 -7.01
N TRP A 115 -3.04 -5.46 -5.97
CA TRP A 115 -2.52 -4.64 -4.87
C TRP A 115 -1.63 -3.49 -5.31
N ARG A 116 -0.76 -3.73 -6.30
CA ARG A 116 0.15 -2.69 -6.80
C ARG A 116 -0.63 -1.56 -7.47
N GLN A 117 -1.51 -1.92 -8.40
CA GLN A 117 -2.32 -0.94 -9.12
C GLN A 117 -3.26 -0.19 -8.17
N ALA A 118 -3.85 -0.88 -7.20
CA ALA A 118 -4.66 -0.25 -6.16
C ALA A 118 -3.89 0.82 -5.38
N GLY A 119 -2.63 0.54 -5.02
CA GLY A 119 -1.76 1.51 -4.35
C GLY A 119 -1.44 2.72 -5.20
N GLU A 120 -1.16 2.53 -6.50
CA GLU A 120 -0.89 3.62 -7.44
C GLU A 120 -2.11 4.53 -7.62
N VAL A 121 -3.29 3.94 -7.76
CA VAL A 121 -4.56 4.69 -7.90
C VAL A 121 -4.90 5.42 -6.60
N ALA A 122 -4.73 4.79 -5.44
CA ALA A 122 -4.95 5.43 -4.14
C ALA A 122 -3.99 6.60 -3.89
N GLN A 123 -2.73 6.49 -4.34
CA GLN A 123 -1.79 7.61 -4.26
C GLN A 123 -2.26 8.79 -5.14
N LYS A 124 -2.69 8.53 -6.37
CA LYS A 124 -3.27 9.57 -7.25
C LYS A 124 -4.51 10.21 -6.62
N ALA A 125 -5.39 9.40 -6.02
CA ALA A 125 -6.57 9.90 -5.30
C ALA A 125 -6.19 10.81 -4.13
N PHE A 126 -5.18 10.41 -3.35
CA PHE A 126 -4.66 11.23 -2.26
C PHE A 126 -4.05 12.54 -2.79
N ASP A 127 -3.24 12.49 -3.85
CA ASP A 127 -2.55 13.68 -4.39
C ASP A 127 -3.54 14.72 -4.93
N ALA A 128 -4.61 14.26 -5.58
CA ALA A 128 -5.67 15.10 -6.13
C ALA A 128 -6.69 15.58 -5.08
N GLY A 129 -6.78 14.90 -3.92
CA GLY A 129 -7.81 15.12 -2.91
C GLY A 129 -7.41 16.02 -1.76
N PRO A 130 -8.38 16.30 -0.87
CA PRO A 130 -8.11 17.01 0.37
C PRO A 130 -7.18 16.18 1.27
N LYS A 131 -6.34 16.89 2.04
CA LYS A 131 -5.37 16.24 2.96
C LYS A 131 -5.95 15.99 4.35
N VAL A 132 -7.27 16.18 4.51
CA VAL A 132 -8.02 15.96 5.74
C VAL A 132 -9.39 15.33 5.44
N GLY A 133 -10.01 14.74 6.45
CA GLY A 133 -11.35 14.18 6.36
C GLY A 133 -11.42 12.77 5.79
N LEU A 134 -12.64 12.34 5.47
CA LEU A 134 -13.01 10.97 5.11
C LEU A 134 -12.18 10.41 3.95
N ILE A 135 -12.12 11.15 2.83
CA ILE A 135 -11.45 10.64 1.62
C ILE A 135 -9.94 10.55 1.82
N CYS A 136 -9.33 11.51 2.55
CA CYS A 136 -7.94 11.45 2.96
C CYS A 136 -7.64 10.16 3.74
N ALA A 137 -8.44 9.86 4.77
CA ALA A 137 -8.25 8.68 5.60
C ALA A 137 -8.43 7.37 4.82
N ARG A 138 -9.41 7.29 3.93
CA ARG A 138 -9.61 6.12 3.06
C ARG A 138 -8.44 5.90 2.13
N ASN A 139 -7.95 6.95 1.46
CA ASN A 139 -6.79 6.87 0.58
C ASN A 139 -5.55 6.38 1.34
N GLN A 140 -5.27 6.94 2.51
CA GLN A 140 -4.12 6.53 3.31
C GLN A 140 -4.28 5.12 3.87
N GLN A 141 -5.48 4.71 4.30
CA GLN A 141 -5.71 3.32 4.72
C GLN A 141 -5.56 2.35 3.53
N THR A 142 -5.93 2.74 2.31
CA THR A 142 -5.68 1.94 1.11
C THR A 142 -4.18 1.73 0.89
N LEU A 143 -3.36 2.77 1.11
CA LEU A 143 -1.90 2.64 1.06
C LEU A 143 -1.34 1.74 2.16
N VAL A 144 -1.92 1.74 3.37
CA VAL A 144 -1.57 0.78 4.44
C VAL A 144 -1.80 -0.65 3.97
N GLU A 145 -3.00 -0.94 3.44
CA GLU A 145 -3.39 -2.28 3.02
C GLU A 145 -2.53 -2.78 1.86
N THR A 146 -2.35 -1.95 0.83
CA THR A 146 -1.59 -2.33 -0.37
C THR A 146 -0.10 -2.52 -0.08
N ARG A 147 0.53 -1.62 0.68
CA ARG A 147 1.93 -1.74 1.06
C ARG A 147 2.17 -2.97 1.95
N SER A 148 1.26 -3.23 2.90
CA SER A 148 1.31 -4.44 3.72
C SER A 148 1.22 -5.72 2.87
N ALA A 149 0.30 -5.78 1.91
CA ALA A 149 0.15 -6.92 1.00
C ALA A 149 1.39 -7.13 0.10
N LEU A 150 2.10 -6.05 -0.20
CA LEU A 150 3.34 -6.08 -0.99
C LEU A 150 4.60 -6.33 -0.15
N GLY A 151 4.47 -6.41 1.19
CA GLY A 151 5.59 -6.63 2.11
C GLY A 151 6.38 -5.37 2.46
N ASP A 152 5.90 -4.19 2.09
CA ASP A 152 6.49 -2.90 2.46
C ASP A 152 5.98 -2.46 3.85
N ALA A 153 6.55 -3.02 4.91
CA ALA A 153 6.16 -2.71 6.28
C ALA A 153 6.47 -1.26 6.68
N ALA A 154 7.58 -0.71 6.18
CA ALA A 154 7.97 0.67 6.49
C ALA A 154 7.02 1.68 5.84
N GLY A 155 6.71 1.49 4.57
CA GLY A 155 5.75 2.32 3.87
C GLY A 155 4.33 2.19 4.43
N ALA A 156 3.92 0.99 4.87
CA ALA A 156 2.64 0.80 5.54
C ALA A 156 2.55 1.56 6.87
N ALA A 157 3.61 1.54 7.69
CA ALA A 157 3.67 2.29 8.94
C ALA A 157 3.60 3.81 8.70
N GLN A 158 4.29 4.31 7.67
CA GLN A 158 4.22 5.71 7.26
C GLN A 158 2.79 6.11 6.84
N ALA A 159 2.13 5.29 6.01
CA ALA A 159 0.74 5.53 5.61
C ALA A 159 -0.21 5.51 6.82
N GLN A 160 0.01 4.61 7.79
CA GLN A 160 -0.79 4.53 9.02
C GLN A 160 -0.69 5.82 9.85
N ALA A 161 0.49 6.42 9.95
CA ALA A 161 0.65 7.73 10.60
C ALA A 161 -0.16 8.82 9.87
N GLN A 162 -0.21 8.79 8.53
CA GLN A 162 -0.99 9.71 7.72
C GLN A 162 -2.51 9.53 7.90
N VAL A 163 -3.02 8.30 8.08
CA VAL A 163 -4.43 8.08 8.44
C VAL A 163 -4.81 8.88 9.68
N THR A 164 -3.91 8.93 10.67
CA THR A 164 -4.14 9.72 11.90
C THR A 164 -4.08 11.23 11.60
N ALA A 165 -3.17 11.66 10.73
CA ALA A 165 -3.04 13.07 10.34
C ALA A 165 -4.24 13.59 9.52
N CYS A 166 -4.99 12.71 8.84
CA CYS A 166 -6.22 13.08 8.13
C CYS A 166 -7.37 13.54 9.05
N LYS A 167 -7.25 13.33 10.37
CA LYS A 167 -8.25 13.82 11.33
C LYS A 167 -8.25 15.33 11.34
N GLN A 168 -9.38 15.93 10.99
CA GLN A 168 -9.57 17.37 11.13
C GLN A 168 -9.81 17.70 12.61
N ALA A 169 -9.05 18.64 13.16
CA ALA A 169 -9.38 19.20 14.45
C ALA A 169 -10.75 19.91 14.32
N ALA A 170 -11.69 19.63 15.25
CA ALA A 170 -12.93 20.36 15.29
C ALA A 170 -12.62 21.85 15.44
N PRO A 171 -13.30 22.77 14.70
CA PRO A 171 -13.09 24.20 14.87
C PRO A 171 -13.38 24.58 16.31
N ALA A 172 -12.50 25.41 16.89
CA ALA A 172 -12.73 25.96 18.21
C ALA A 172 -14.08 26.69 18.21
N ARG A 173 -14.99 26.27 19.09
CA ARG A 173 -16.26 26.98 19.30
C ARG A 173 -15.95 28.14 20.23
N TYR A 174 -16.06 29.36 19.70
CA TYR A 174 -15.98 30.59 20.44
C TYR A 174 -17.34 30.91 21.08
#